data_e031f3cf0ddc6becc397f4e787290bfc
#
_entry.id   e031f3cf0ddc6becc397f4e787290bfc
#
_cell.length_a   1.000
_cell.length_b   1.000
_cell.length_c   1.000
_cell.angle_alpha   90.00
_cell.angle_beta   90.00
_cell.angle_gamma   90.00
#
_symmetry.space_group_name_H-M   'P 1'
#
loop_
_entity.id
_entity.type
_entity.pdbx_description
1 polymer ?
#
loop_
_entity_poly.entity_id
_entity_poly.type
_entity_poly.pdbx_seq_one_letter_code
_entity_poly.pdbx_strand_id
1 'polypeptide(L)'
;MFGILFGTLCLVGLIYVVRRGRHHRYHHFGYGRHHGFGARAGLHAVLGRLDTAPGQEKVILGAVDEFVDRARTTGREIRDTRKELADALRGEQLDEARLDRVFGRHDAAIAELRAAGVDAVRKVHGALDERQRKILSDIVDSGMPFGFWARHHAC
;
A
#
# COMPACT_ATOMS: atom_id res chain seq x y z
N MET A 1 -28.33 -25.55 -19.10
CA MET A 1 -27.00 -26.17 -19.19
C MET A 1 -25.86 -25.20 -19.45
N PHE A 2 -26.11 -23.99 -19.98
CA PHE A 2 -25.06 -22.99 -20.25
C PHE A 2 -24.46 -22.33 -18.98
N GLY A 3 -25.21 -22.23 -17.88
CA GLY A 3 -24.72 -21.57 -16.65
C GLY A 3 -23.60 -22.32 -15.92
N ILE A 4 -23.60 -23.66 -15.98
CA ILE A 4 -22.58 -24.48 -15.32
C ILE A 4 -21.24 -24.38 -16.07
N LEU A 5 -21.25 -24.34 -17.40
CA LEU A 5 -20.06 -24.18 -18.22
C LEU A 5 -19.43 -22.80 -18.02
N PHE A 6 -20.24 -21.75 -17.88
CA PHE A 6 -19.74 -20.39 -17.66
C PHE A 6 -19.15 -20.24 -16.25
N GLY A 7 -19.79 -20.83 -15.23
CA GLY A 7 -19.29 -20.84 -13.84
C GLY A 7 -17.97 -21.59 -13.70
N THR A 8 -17.82 -22.75 -14.34
CA THR A 8 -16.57 -23.53 -14.29
C THR A 8 -15.44 -22.80 -15.05
N LEU A 9 -15.73 -22.14 -16.17
CA LEU A 9 -14.73 -21.36 -16.92
C LEU A 9 -14.24 -20.16 -16.11
N CYS A 10 -15.14 -19.44 -15.41
CA CYS A 10 -14.77 -18.35 -14.51
C CYS A 10 -13.90 -18.85 -13.34
N LEU A 11 -14.25 -19.98 -12.75
CA LEU A 11 -13.53 -20.56 -11.62
C LEU A 11 -12.12 -21.04 -12.02
N VAL A 12 -12.01 -21.68 -13.19
CA VAL A 12 -10.72 -22.07 -13.78
C VAL A 12 -9.89 -20.84 -14.14
N GLY A 13 -10.52 -19.79 -14.71
CA GLY A 13 -9.85 -18.52 -15.01
C GLY A 13 -9.32 -17.84 -13.75
N LEU A 14 -10.11 -17.81 -12.66
CA LEU A 14 -9.71 -17.28 -11.37
C LEU A 14 -8.54 -18.06 -10.75
N ILE A 15 -8.62 -19.40 -10.78
CA ILE A 15 -7.55 -20.29 -10.31
C ILE A 15 -6.28 -20.10 -11.16
N TYR A 16 -6.42 -19.94 -12.49
CA TYR A 16 -5.30 -19.70 -13.38
C TYR A 16 -4.62 -18.36 -13.10
N VAL A 17 -5.39 -17.28 -12.91
CA VAL A 17 -4.86 -15.94 -12.56
C VAL A 17 -4.18 -15.97 -11.20
N VAL A 18 -4.79 -16.61 -10.19
CA VAL A 18 -4.21 -16.74 -8.85
C VAL A 18 -2.94 -17.61 -8.88
N ARG A 19 -2.93 -18.71 -9.66
CA ARG A 19 -1.75 -19.58 -9.82
C ARG A 19 -0.65 -18.90 -10.62
N ARG A 20 -0.97 -18.21 -11.70
CA ARG A 20 0.01 -17.48 -12.54
C ARG A 20 0.59 -16.28 -11.80
N GLY A 21 -0.22 -15.58 -11.01
CA GLY A 21 0.26 -14.52 -10.13
C GLY A 21 1.19 -15.03 -9.02
N ARG A 22 1.03 -16.29 -8.59
CA ARG A 22 1.94 -16.95 -7.63
C ARG A 22 3.31 -17.29 -8.24
N HIS A 23 3.40 -17.75 -9.49
CA HIS A 23 4.68 -18.11 -10.10
C HIS A 23 5.58 -16.91 -10.43
N HIS A 24 5.01 -15.73 -10.75
CA HIS A 24 5.80 -14.52 -10.96
C HIS A 24 6.16 -13.78 -9.65
N ARG A 25 5.53 -14.10 -8.52
CA ARG A 25 5.80 -13.46 -7.22
C ARG A 25 6.83 -14.19 -6.35
N TYR A 26 7.19 -15.43 -6.66
CA TYR A 26 8.12 -16.19 -5.82
C TYR A 26 9.59 -15.78 -5.96
N HIS A 27 9.96 -14.99 -6.97
CA HIS A 27 11.36 -14.55 -7.13
C HIS A 27 11.67 -13.15 -6.62
N HIS A 28 10.68 -12.38 -6.14
CA HIS A 28 10.93 -11.01 -5.64
C HIS A 28 10.27 -10.65 -4.31
N PHE A 29 9.63 -11.58 -3.62
CA PHE A 29 9.12 -11.34 -2.26
C PHE A 29 9.89 -12.19 -1.26
N GLY A 30 11.21 -11.97 -1.21
CA GLY A 30 11.99 -12.22 -0.01
C GLY A 30 11.45 -11.28 1.06
N TYR A 31 10.73 -11.84 2.02
CA TYR A 31 10.30 -11.18 3.25
C TYR A 31 11.54 -10.95 4.13
N GLY A 32 12.48 -10.17 3.66
CA GLY A 32 13.69 -9.77 4.34
C GLY A 32 13.74 -8.26 4.44
N ARG A 33 13.68 -7.75 5.61
CA ARG A 33 14.21 -6.52 6.24
C ARG A 33 14.70 -5.32 5.39
N HIS A 34 14.60 -5.34 4.05
CA HIS A 34 15.13 -4.31 3.15
C HIS A 34 14.08 -3.37 2.53
N HIS A 35 12.78 -3.48 2.91
CA HIS A 35 11.73 -2.61 2.35
C HIS A 35 11.84 -1.13 2.77
N GLY A 36 12.59 -0.84 3.83
CA GLY A 36 12.82 0.55 4.26
C GLY A 36 13.83 1.31 3.41
N PHE A 37 14.81 0.61 2.84
CA PHE A 37 15.92 1.27 2.12
C PHE A 37 15.49 1.75 0.72
N GLY A 38 14.72 0.95 -0.03
CA GLY A 38 14.26 1.31 -1.38
C GLY A 38 13.24 2.46 -1.38
N ALA A 39 12.31 2.48 -0.42
CA ALA A 39 11.30 3.53 -0.33
C ALA A 39 11.92 4.87 0.11
N ARG A 40 12.87 4.85 1.06
CA ARG A 40 13.60 6.05 1.47
C ARG A 40 14.51 6.59 0.39
N ALA A 41 15.22 5.73 -0.34
CA ALA A 41 16.04 6.15 -1.48
C ALA A 41 15.18 6.79 -2.58
N GLY A 42 14.00 6.23 -2.87
CA GLY A 42 13.04 6.82 -3.79
C GLY A 42 12.54 8.19 -3.32
N LEU A 43 12.25 8.33 -2.02
CA LEU A 43 11.82 9.60 -1.44
C LEU A 43 12.93 10.66 -1.52
N HIS A 44 14.18 10.33 -1.19
CA HIS A 44 15.30 11.26 -1.33
C HIS A 44 15.54 11.68 -2.79
N ALA A 45 15.35 10.78 -3.75
CA ALA A 45 15.43 11.14 -5.18
C ALA A 45 14.34 12.13 -5.59
N VAL A 46 13.11 12.00 -5.06
CA VAL A 46 12.04 12.97 -5.28
C VAL A 46 12.37 14.31 -4.63
N LEU A 47 12.82 14.31 -3.37
CA LEU A 47 13.20 15.53 -2.66
C LEU A 47 14.34 16.30 -3.39
N GLY A 48 15.34 15.57 -3.88
CA GLY A 48 16.43 16.16 -4.70
C GLY A 48 15.91 16.77 -6.01
N ARG A 49 14.88 16.16 -6.64
CA ARG A 49 14.28 16.71 -7.86
C ARG A 49 13.42 17.94 -7.60
N LEU A 50 12.81 18.01 -6.42
CA LEU A 50 12.04 19.17 -5.97
C LEU A 50 12.95 20.34 -5.54
N ASP A 51 14.25 20.09 -5.35
CA ASP A 51 15.20 21.09 -4.82
C ASP A 51 14.69 21.65 -3.47
N THR A 52 14.38 20.73 -2.53
CA THR A 52 13.79 21.10 -1.25
C THR A 52 14.83 21.67 -0.28
N ALA A 53 14.46 22.73 0.43
CA ALA A 53 15.26 23.24 1.53
C ALA A 53 15.28 22.27 2.73
N PRO A 54 16.33 22.25 3.57
CA PRO A 54 16.42 21.32 4.71
C PRO A 54 15.22 21.36 5.68
N GLY A 55 14.59 22.53 5.86
CA GLY A 55 13.38 22.68 6.67
C GLY A 55 12.17 22.00 6.05
N GLN A 56 11.99 22.13 4.74
CA GLN A 56 10.92 21.45 3.99
C GLN A 56 11.11 19.94 4.02
N GLU A 57 12.35 19.48 3.78
CA GLU A 57 12.71 18.06 3.81
C GLU A 57 12.36 17.41 5.15
N LYS A 58 12.68 18.06 6.27
CA LYS A 58 12.33 17.57 7.61
C LYS A 58 10.83 17.39 7.79
N VAL A 59 10.02 18.33 7.32
CA VAL A 59 8.54 18.25 7.43
C VAL A 59 8.01 17.11 6.56
N ILE A 60 8.50 16.99 5.33
CA ILE A 60 8.06 15.97 4.39
C ILE A 60 8.44 14.56 4.90
N LEU A 61 9.66 14.37 5.33
CA LEU A 61 10.12 13.08 5.89
C LEU A 61 9.32 12.70 7.14
N GLY A 62 9.06 13.65 8.04
CA GLY A 62 8.24 13.42 9.23
C GLY A 62 6.81 12.98 8.87
N ALA A 63 6.17 13.67 7.92
CA ALA A 63 4.82 13.32 7.47
C ALA A 63 4.75 11.93 6.82
N VAL A 64 5.76 11.56 6.03
CA VAL A 64 5.86 10.23 5.41
C VAL A 64 6.10 9.15 6.46
N ASP A 65 7.00 9.37 7.43
CA ASP A 65 7.30 8.41 8.49
C ASP A 65 6.05 8.16 9.36
N GLU A 66 5.30 9.19 9.76
CA GLU A 66 4.04 9.07 10.50
C GLU A 66 3.00 8.22 9.73
N PHE A 67 2.84 8.48 8.42
CA PHE A 67 1.94 7.70 7.56
C PHE A 67 2.38 6.24 7.44
N VAL A 68 3.69 5.99 7.24
CA VAL A 68 4.24 4.63 7.12
C VAL A 68 4.05 3.84 8.41
N ASP A 69 4.21 4.47 9.56
CA ASP A 69 4.01 3.81 10.85
C ASP A 69 2.54 3.48 11.10
N ARG A 70 1.61 4.36 10.71
CA ARG A 70 0.17 4.06 10.74
C ARG A 70 -0.15 2.90 9.79
N ALA A 71 0.37 2.89 8.56
CA ALA A 71 0.17 1.82 7.60
C ALA A 71 0.68 0.46 8.10
N ARG A 72 1.81 0.44 8.81
CA ARG A 72 2.35 -0.76 9.45
C ARG A 72 1.44 -1.25 10.58
N THR A 73 0.90 -0.35 11.38
CA THR A 73 -0.03 -0.69 12.47
C THR A 73 -1.31 -1.28 11.91
N THR A 74 -1.98 -0.60 10.96
CA THR A 74 -3.15 -1.10 10.25
C THR A 74 -2.90 -2.48 9.63
N GLY A 75 -1.74 -2.67 8.99
CA GLY A 75 -1.37 -3.96 8.41
C GLY A 75 -1.16 -5.06 9.46
N ARG A 76 -0.78 -4.76 10.70
CA ARG A 76 -0.75 -5.72 11.81
C ARG A 76 -2.16 -6.05 12.29
N GLU A 77 -2.98 -5.05 12.54
CA GLU A 77 -4.38 -5.21 12.97
C GLU A 77 -5.16 -6.12 12.02
N ILE A 78 -5.05 -5.88 10.70
CA ILE A 78 -5.68 -6.73 9.68
C ILE A 78 -5.12 -8.16 9.71
N ARG A 79 -3.83 -8.36 9.97
CA ARG A 79 -3.25 -9.72 10.07
C ARG A 79 -3.73 -10.47 11.31
N ASP A 80 -3.91 -9.75 12.41
CA ASP A 80 -4.28 -10.35 13.70
C ASP A 80 -5.73 -10.90 13.66
N THR A 81 -6.58 -10.37 12.78
CA THR A 81 -7.94 -10.87 12.57
C THR A 81 -8.03 -12.18 11.75
N ARG A 82 -6.90 -12.67 11.17
CA ARG A 82 -6.92 -13.88 10.33
C ARG A 82 -7.42 -15.12 11.07
N LYS A 83 -7.08 -15.24 12.35
CA LYS A 83 -7.53 -16.36 13.17
C LYS A 83 -9.06 -16.32 13.36
N GLU A 84 -9.60 -15.14 13.67
CA GLU A 84 -11.04 -14.95 13.83
C GLU A 84 -11.81 -15.23 12.53
N LEU A 85 -11.25 -14.81 11.40
CA LEU A 85 -11.79 -15.12 10.08
C LEU A 85 -11.80 -16.65 9.82
N ALA A 86 -10.67 -17.32 10.14
CA ALA A 86 -10.59 -18.78 9.99
C ALA A 86 -11.56 -19.51 10.91
N ASP A 87 -11.78 -19.02 12.13
CA ASP A 87 -12.70 -19.60 13.10
C ASP A 87 -14.18 -19.41 12.66
N ALA A 88 -14.51 -18.29 12.01
CA ALA A 88 -15.84 -18.06 11.42
C ALA A 88 -16.19 -19.06 10.30
N LEU A 89 -15.17 -19.60 9.63
CA LEU A 89 -15.32 -20.53 8.51
C LEU A 89 -15.30 -22.01 8.92
N ARG A 90 -14.99 -22.36 10.19
CA ARG A 90 -14.82 -23.77 10.61
C ARG A 90 -16.11 -24.50 10.97
N GLY A 91 -17.18 -23.77 11.30
CA GLY A 91 -18.45 -24.35 11.67
C GLY A 91 -19.19 -24.98 10.50
N GLU A 92 -20.20 -25.80 10.77
CA GLU A 92 -21.13 -26.27 9.74
C GLU A 92 -21.92 -25.12 9.13
N GLN A 93 -22.15 -24.05 9.90
CA GLN A 93 -22.78 -22.82 9.46
C GLN A 93 -21.77 -21.69 9.57
N LEU A 94 -21.84 -20.78 8.60
CA LEU A 94 -21.01 -19.58 8.58
C LEU A 94 -21.39 -18.64 9.74
N ASP A 95 -20.42 -18.25 10.55
CA ASP A 95 -20.61 -17.25 11.60
C ASP A 95 -20.55 -15.83 11.02
N GLU A 96 -21.68 -15.42 10.40
CA GLU A 96 -21.80 -14.09 9.76
C GLU A 96 -21.57 -12.96 10.75
N ALA A 97 -22.05 -13.08 11.99
CA ALA A 97 -21.87 -12.07 13.01
C ALA A 97 -20.39 -11.85 13.38
N ARG A 98 -19.58 -12.91 13.32
CA ARG A 98 -18.14 -12.81 13.50
C ARG A 98 -17.48 -12.15 12.30
N LEU A 99 -17.90 -12.46 11.08
CA LEU A 99 -17.40 -11.81 9.86
C LEU A 99 -17.69 -10.31 9.88
N ASP A 100 -18.89 -9.91 10.22
CA ASP A 100 -19.27 -8.49 10.32
C ASP A 100 -18.40 -7.73 11.32
N ARG A 101 -18.11 -8.35 12.48
CA ARG A 101 -17.19 -7.74 13.46
C ARG A 101 -15.76 -7.60 12.91
N VAL A 102 -15.26 -8.60 12.19
CA VAL A 102 -13.92 -8.56 11.59
C VAL A 102 -13.86 -7.46 10.52
N PHE A 103 -14.82 -7.43 9.61
CA PHE A 103 -14.86 -6.42 8.55
C PHE A 103 -15.10 -5.01 9.08
N GLY A 104 -15.95 -4.83 10.09
CA GLY A 104 -16.14 -3.54 10.73
C GLY A 104 -14.84 -2.97 11.36
N ARG A 105 -13.99 -3.85 11.95
CA ARG A 105 -12.66 -3.43 12.41
C ARG A 105 -11.71 -3.09 11.25
N HIS A 106 -11.76 -3.83 10.15
CA HIS A 106 -10.96 -3.51 8.96
C HIS A 106 -11.37 -2.15 8.37
N ASP A 107 -12.68 -1.88 8.28
CA ASP A 107 -13.18 -0.62 7.76
C ASP A 107 -12.74 0.56 8.64
N ALA A 108 -12.80 0.41 9.96
CA ALA A 108 -12.31 1.41 10.89
C ALA A 108 -10.80 1.65 10.72
N ALA A 109 -10.00 0.59 10.66
CA ALA A 109 -8.55 0.68 10.49
C ALA A 109 -8.17 1.32 9.13
N ILE A 110 -8.91 1.00 8.06
CA ILE A 110 -8.72 1.62 6.73
C ILE A 110 -9.14 3.10 6.75
N ALA A 111 -10.22 3.44 7.46
CA ALA A 111 -10.65 4.83 7.60
C ALA A 111 -9.58 5.69 8.30
N GLU A 112 -8.99 5.18 9.39
CA GLU A 112 -7.88 5.83 10.08
C GLU A 112 -6.63 5.97 9.19
N LEU A 113 -6.28 4.94 8.43
CA LEU A 113 -5.16 5.00 7.49
C LEU A 113 -5.40 6.06 6.39
N ARG A 114 -6.64 6.15 5.89
CA ARG A 114 -7.04 7.19 4.92
C ARG A 114 -6.90 8.58 5.51
N ALA A 115 -7.36 8.78 6.75
CA ALA A 115 -7.23 10.06 7.45
C ALA A 115 -5.76 10.46 7.62
N ALA A 116 -4.89 9.53 8.04
CA ALA A 116 -3.45 9.73 8.14
C ALA A 116 -2.82 10.07 6.77
N GLY A 117 -3.26 9.43 5.70
CA GLY A 117 -2.81 9.72 4.33
C GLY A 117 -3.18 11.14 3.89
N VAL A 118 -4.42 11.57 4.14
CA VAL A 118 -4.86 12.94 3.83
C VAL A 118 -4.06 13.97 4.65
N ASP A 119 -3.78 13.69 5.92
CA ASP A 119 -2.97 14.57 6.76
C ASP A 119 -1.52 14.68 6.27
N ALA A 120 -0.92 13.55 5.89
CA ALA A 120 0.43 13.53 5.30
C ALA A 120 0.48 14.35 4.00
N VAL A 121 -0.50 14.18 3.09
CA VAL A 121 -0.59 14.97 1.85
C VAL A 121 -0.74 16.46 2.17
N ARG A 122 -1.56 16.83 3.17
CA ARG A 122 -1.74 18.22 3.59
C ARG A 122 -0.43 18.84 4.11
N LYS A 123 0.32 18.11 4.96
CA LYS A 123 1.62 18.54 5.48
C LYS A 123 2.63 18.74 4.36
N VAL A 124 2.73 17.78 3.42
CA VAL A 124 3.61 17.86 2.25
C VAL A 124 3.22 19.05 1.37
N HIS A 125 1.95 19.20 1.02
CA HIS A 125 1.47 20.31 0.19
C HIS A 125 1.75 21.66 0.82
N GLY A 126 1.58 21.80 2.14
CA GLY A 126 1.86 23.04 2.87
C GLY A 126 3.34 23.38 3.00
N ALA A 127 4.23 22.38 2.93
CA ALA A 127 5.68 22.58 2.97
C ALA A 127 6.27 23.00 1.62
N LEU A 128 5.60 22.71 0.50
CA LEU A 128 6.09 22.95 -0.84
C LEU A 128 5.64 24.32 -1.39
N ASP A 129 6.51 24.97 -2.17
CA ASP A 129 6.15 26.13 -2.97
C ASP A 129 5.36 25.76 -4.25
N GLU A 130 4.92 26.75 -5.02
CA GLU A 130 4.08 26.55 -6.21
C GLU A 130 4.82 25.74 -7.30
N ARG A 131 6.10 26.05 -7.56
CA ARG A 131 6.92 25.31 -8.53
C ARG A 131 7.11 23.86 -8.12
N GLN A 132 7.42 23.63 -6.84
CA GLN A 132 7.64 22.30 -6.29
C GLN A 132 6.35 21.46 -6.32
N ARG A 133 5.19 22.07 -6.00
CA ARG A 133 3.88 21.40 -6.12
C ARG A 133 3.58 20.96 -7.54
N LYS A 134 3.89 21.80 -8.53
CA LYS A 134 3.71 21.44 -9.94
C LYS A 134 4.59 20.25 -10.33
N ILE A 135 5.86 20.27 -9.97
CA ILE A 135 6.80 19.16 -10.25
C ILE A 135 6.31 17.88 -9.56
N LEU A 136 5.84 17.95 -8.30
CA LEU A 136 5.32 16.79 -7.58
C LEU A 136 4.05 16.24 -8.25
N SER A 137 3.15 17.12 -8.71
CA SER A 137 1.95 16.74 -9.45
C SER A 137 2.30 15.99 -10.74
N ASP A 138 3.26 16.49 -11.51
CA ASP A 138 3.73 15.85 -12.75
C ASP A 138 4.36 14.47 -12.47
N ILE A 139 5.10 14.31 -11.35
CA ILE A 139 5.65 13.01 -10.92
C ILE A 139 4.52 12.03 -10.60
N VAL A 140 3.48 12.47 -9.88
CA VAL A 140 2.33 11.63 -9.52
C VAL A 140 1.53 11.24 -10.75
N ASP A 141 1.24 12.18 -11.64
CA ASP A 141 0.48 11.97 -12.88
C ASP A 141 1.19 11.01 -13.83
N SER A 142 2.51 11.07 -13.92
CA SER A 142 3.32 10.16 -14.74
C SER A 142 3.20 8.69 -14.32
N GLY A 143 2.61 8.39 -13.16
CA GLY A 143 2.44 7.03 -12.63
C GLY A 143 3.76 6.30 -12.37
N MET A 144 4.90 7.00 -12.38
CA MET A 144 6.19 6.36 -12.17
C MET A 144 6.32 5.88 -10.72
N PRO A 145 6.54 4.57 -10.49
CA PRO A 145 6.74 4.06 -9.14
C PRO A 145 7.99 4.70 -8.54
N PHE A 146 7.88 5.19 -7.31
CA PHE A 146 8.97 5.83 -6.55
C PHE A 146 10.28 5.00 -6.48
N GLY A 147 10.25 3.73 -6.86
CA GLY A 147 11.42 2.85 -6.93
C GLY A 147 12.16 2.81 -8.28
N PHE A 148 11.59 3.38 -9.36
CA PHE A 148 12.21 3.29 -10.69
C PHE A 148 13.41 4.23 -10.83
N TRP A 149 13.42 5.36 -10.12
CA TRP A 149 14.45 6.39 -10.21
C TRP A 149 15.76 6.03 -9.51
N ALA A 150 15.74 5.13 -8.54
CA ALA A 150 16.95 4.70 -7.82
C ALA A 150 17.93 3.89 -8.71
N ARG A 151 17.51 3.43 -9.89
CA ARG A 151 18.31 2.57 -10.77
C ARG A 151 19.03 3.30 -11.92
N HIS A 152 18.67 4.54 -12.23
CA HIS A 152 19.21 5.23 -13.40
C HIS A 152 20.26 6.30 -13.09
N HIS A 153 20.61 6.53 -11.82
CA HIS A 153 21.65 7.50 -11.43
C HIS A 153 22.83 6.85 -10.70
N ALA A 154 23.03 5.53 -10.83
CA ALA A 154 24.24 4.85 -10.39
C ALA A 154 25.13 4.55 -11.63
N CYS A 155 25.58 5.60 -12.29
CA CYS A 155 26.73 5.60 -13.22
C CYS A 155 27.52 6.88 -12.98
#